data_3a4d5c7f743601f6b25f48a5fa630d60
#
_entry.id   3a4d5c7f743601f6b25f48a5fa630d60
#
_cell.length_a   1.000
_cell.length_b   1.000
_cell.length_c   1.000
_cell.angle_alpha   90.00
_cell.angle_beta   90.00
_cell.angle_gamma   90.00
#
_symmetry.space_group_name_H-M   'P 1'
#
loop_
_entity.id
_entity.type
_entity.pdbx_description
1 polymer ?
#
loop_
_entity_poly.entity_id
_entity_poly.type
_entity_poly.pdbx_seq_one_letter_code
_entity_poly.pdbx_strand_id
1 'polypeptide(L)'
;MSDGMHIHENPVGVLTNNPPFETQMFLLNNYQGLSPKQPENTFAEQLQLQSYSRGMGALGLPGDLSSASRFAKVAFTKMNSKSGDSEAESISQFFHILGSVDQQRGCCEVTDGKYEITLYTSCCNADKGIYYYTTYENHQITGVDMHHCDLDGSELFRYPLVQGEQIHWMN
;
A
#
# COMPACT_ATOMS: atom_id res chain seq x y z
N MET A 1 19.24 13.10 -21.59
CA MET A 1 18.40 13.76 -20.55
C MET A 1 18.87 15.20 -20.49
N SER A 2 18.18 16.07 -21.18
CA SER A 2 18.54 17.49 -21.37
C SER A 2 17.79 18.43 -20.41
N ASP A 3 16.82 17.92 -19.64
CA ASP A 3 15.82 18.76 -18.99
C ASP A 3 16.09 19.02 -17.50
N GLY A 4 17.23 18.54 -16.97
CA GLY A 4 17.59 18.77 -15.56
C GLY A 4 16.81 17.89 -14.57
N MET A 5 16.88 18.24 -13.30
CA MET A 5 16.15 17.61 -12.22
C MET A 5 14.78 18.29 -12.04
N HIS A 6 13.71 17.50 -12.06
CA HIS A 6 12.36 17.95 -11.76
C HIS A 6 11.94 17.49 -10.37
N ILE A 7 11.49 18.41 -9.53
CA ILE A 7 10.97 18.14 -8.19
C ILE A 7 9.46 18.33 -8.21
N HIS A 8 8.72 17.31 -7.81
CA HIS A 8 7.27 17.33 -7.76
C HIS A 8 6.80 17.25 -6.33
N GLU A 9 5.85 18.09 -5.94
CA GLU A 9 5.11 17.92 -4.71
C GLU A 9 4.20 16.70 -4.83
N ASN A 10 4.18 15.86 -3.78
CA ASN A 10 3.36 14.66 -3.73
C ASN A 10 2.32 14.76 -2.60
N PRO A 11 1.15 15.37 -2.86
CA PRO A 11 0.14 15.59 -1.81
C PRO A 11 -0.53 14.32 -1.32
N VAL A 12 -0.48 13.21 -2.09
CA VAL A 12 -1.02 11.91 -1.67
C VAL A 12 0.02 11.05 -0.95
N GLY A 13 1.32 11.37 -1.09
CA GLY A 13 2.42 10.62 -0.50
C GLY A 13 2.46 9.18 -0.98
N VAL A 14 2.14 8.93 -2.26
CA VAL A 14 2.15 7.64 -2.96
C VAL A 14 2.90 7.79 -4.26
N LEU A 15 3.65 6.76 -4.62
CA LEU A 15 4.32 6.64 -5.91
C LEU A 15 4.28 5.18 -6.37
N THR A 16 4.02 4.96 -7.65
CA THR A 16 4.11 3.65 -8.32
C THR A 16 4.93 3.77 -9.59
N ASN A 17 5.22 2.64 -10.26
CA ASN A 17 6.20 2.58 -11.36
C ASN A 17 5.84 3.43 -12.58
N ASN A 18 4.58 3.32 -13.03
CA ASN A 18 4.07 3.91 -14.29
C ASN A 18 2.57 4.25 -14.18
N PRO A 19 2.08 5.16 -14.99
CA PRO A 19 2.78 6.15 -15.81
C PRO A 19 3.54 7.18 -14.97
N PRO A 20 4.16 8.24 -15.56
CA PRO A 20 4.78 9.32 -14.78
C PRO A 20 3.85 9.92 -13.73
N PHE A 21 4.43 10.45 -12.66
CA PHE A 21 3.67 10.89 -11.48
C PHE A 21 2.55 11.89 -11.81
N GLU A 22 2.81 12.87 -12.66
CA GLU A 22 1.81 13.88 -13.07
C GLU A 22 0.62 13.25 -13.81
N THR A 23 0.90 12.21 -14.60
CA THR A 23 -0.16 11.46 -15.27
C THR A 23 -1.00 10.67 -14.24
N GLN A 24 -0.35 10.07 -13.27
CA GLN A 24 -1.06 9.36 -12.19
C GLN A 24 -1.94 10.32 -11.37
N MET A 25 -1.41 11.49 -11.02
CA MET A 25 -2.17 12.54 -10.35
C MET A 25 -3.35 13.04 -11.19
N PHE A 26 -3.14 13.24 -12.50
CA PHE A 26 -4.21 13.61 -13.42
C PHE A 26 -5.32 12.54 -13.46
N LEU A 27 -4.97 11.27 -13.50
CA LEU A 27 -5.92 10.15 -13.54
C LEU A 27 -6.78 10.05 -12.27
N LEU A 28 -6.34 10.59 -11.12
CA LEU A 28 -7.16 10.65 -9.91
C LEU A 28 -8.47 11.45 -10.11
N ASN A 29 -8.53 12.35 -11.09
CA ASN A 29 -9.77 13.04 -11.44
C ASN A 29 -10.92 12.08 -11.78
N ASN A 30 -10.61 10.90 -12.33
CA ASN A 30 -11.62 9.88 -12.64
C ASN A 30 -12.27 9.30 -11.36
N TYR A 31 -11.63 9.47 -10.22
CA TYR A 31 -12.02 8.89 -8.93
C TYR A 31 -12.49 9.93 -7.92
N GLN A 32 -12.64 11.20 -8.33
CA GLN A 32 -13.04 12.30 -7.44
C GLN A 32 -14.40 12.09 -6.74
N GLY A 33 -15.27 11.24 -7.30
CA GLY A 33 -16.55 10.88 -6.71
C GLY A 33 -16.48 9.80 -5.63
N LEU A 34 -15.33 9.16 -5.44
CA LEU A 34 -15.17 8.11 -4.43
C LEU A 34 -15.20 8.68 -3.02
N SER A 35 -15.80 7.94 -2.11
CA SER A 35 -15.97 8.34 -0.72
C SER A 35 -16.00 7.12 0.21
N PRO A 36 -15.50 7.22 1.46
CA PRO A 36 -15.74 6.19 2.47
C PRO A 36 -17.19 6.17 2.99
N LYS A 37 -17.97 7.20 2.66
CA LYS A 37 -19.39 7.31 3.03
C LYS A 37 -20.27 6.55 2.04
N GLN A 38 -21.51 6.22 2.46
CA GLN A 38 -22.50 5.70 1.53
C GLN A 38 -22.88 6.76 0.49
N PRO A 39 -23.05 6.35 -0.80
CA PRO A 39 -23.45 7.29 -1.83
C PRO A 39 -24.91 7.73 -1.63
N GLU A 40 -25.16 8.98 -1.98
CA GLU A 40 -26.49 9.49 -2.20
C GLU A 40 -26.95 9.19 -3.63
N ASN A 41 -28.27 9.10 -3.86
CA ASN A 41 -28.79 8.90 -5.20
C ASN A 41 -28.71 10.21 -6.00
N THR A 42 -27.66 10.34 -6.79
CA THR A 42 -27.47 11.46 -7.75
C THR A 42 -27.67 11.03 -9.19
N PHE A 43 -28.07 9.77 -9.45
CA PHE A 43 -28.21 9.23 -10.79
C PHE A 43 -29.41 9.82 -11.53
N ALA A 44 -30.59 9.81 -10.89
CA ALA A 44 -31.81 10.45 -11.41
C ALA A 44 -32.83 10.58 -10.28
N GLU A 45 -33.47 11.75 -10.14
CA GLU A 45 -34.44 12.03 -9.08
C GLU A 45 -35.67 11.11 -9.10
N GLN A 46 -36.09 10.70 -10.31
CA GLN A 46 -37.26 9.84 -10.50
C GLN A 46 -37.01 8.36 -10.14
N LEU A 47 -35.76 7.95 -9.90
CA LEU A 47 -35.41 6.58 -9.53
C LEU A 47 -35.13 6.47 -8.05
N GLN A 48 -35.76 5.52 -7.39
CA GLN A 48 -35.56 5.23 -5.96
C GLN A 48 -34.39 4.24 -5.77
N LEU A 49 -33.16 4.69 -6.10
CA LEU A 49 -31.97 3.88 -5.94
C LEU A 49 -31.45 3.95 -4.49
N GLN A 50 -31.08 2.80 -3.95
CA GLN A 50 -30.61 2.67 -2.57
C GLN A 50 -29.34 1.82 -2.48
N SER A 51 -28.49 2.15 -1.53
CA SER A 51 -27.31 1.31 -1.22
C SER A 51 -27.76 -0.02 -0.61
N TYR A 52 -27.29 -1.12 -1.18
CA TYR A 52 -27.59 -2.49 -0.72
C TYR A 52 -26.47 -3.09 0.16
N SER A 53 -25.30 -2.44 0.24
CA SER A 53 -24.21 -2.86 1.14
C SER A 53 -23.37 -1.67 1.63
N ARG A 54 -22.55 -1.88 2.66
CA ARG A 54 -21.55 -0.90 3.09
C ARG A 54 -20.41 -0.84 2.08
N GLY A 55 -19.70 0.30 2.04
CA GLY A 55 -18.56 0.50 1.14
C GLY A 55 -18.90 0.91 -0.29
N MET A 56 -20.18 1.06 -0.62
CA MET A 56 -20.61 1.44 -1.98
C MET A 56 -20.17 2.84 -2.41
N GLY A 57 -19.76 3.71 -1.50
CA GLY A 57 -19.13 4.99 -1.86
C GLY A 57 -17.80 4.85 -2.59
N ALA A 58 -17.19 3.67 -2.52
CA ALA A 58 -15.96 3.35 -3.26
C ALA A 58 -16.22 2.54 -4.55
N LEU A 59 -17.46 2.48 -5.04
CA LEU A 59 -17.75 1.84 -6.32
C LEU A 59 -16.99 2.53 -7.46
N GLY A 60 -16.25 1.74 -8.23
CA GLY A 60 -15.35 2.24 -9.28
C GLY A 60 -13.90 2.40 -8.84
N LEU A 61 -13.58 2.16 -7.54
CA LEU A 61 -12.18 2.04 -7.13
C LEU A 61 -11.53 0.86 -7.90
N PRO A 62 -10.40 1.09 -8.61
CA PRO A 62 -9.83 0.05 -9.45
C PRO A 62 -9.29 -1.13 -8.62
N GLY A 63 -9.45 -2.34 -9.14
CA GLY A 63 -9.04 -3.57 -8.46
C GLY A 63 -7.97 -4.37 -9.20
N ASP A 64 -7.62 -3.97 -10.43
CA ASP A 64 -6.57 -4.64 -11.18
C ASP A 64 -5.16 -4.29 -10.64
N LEU A 65 -4.17 -5.07 -11.07
CA LEU A 65 -2.80 -4.99 -10.57
C LEU A 65 -1.90 -4.02 -11.34
N SER A 66 -2.45 -3.28 -12.32
CA SER A 66 -1.67 -2.28 -13.04
C SER A 66 -1.16 -1.18 -12.12
N SER A 67 -0.06 -0.58 -12.49
CA SER A 67 0.59 0.46 -11.68
C SER A 67 -0.32 1.66 -11.43
N ALA A 68 -1.09 2.10 -12.43
CA ALA A 68 -2.04 3.21 -12.30
C ALA A 68 -3.21 2.85 -11.37
N SER A 69 -3.73 1.63 -11.46
CA SER A 69 -4.80 1.15 -10.58
C SER A 69 -4.34 1.00 -9.14
N ARG A 70 -3.13 0.46 -8.93
CA ARG A 70 -2.53 0.38 -7.59
C ARG A 70 -2.29 1.78 -7.00
N PHE A 71 -1.86 2.75 -7.83
CA PHE A 71 -1.72 4.15 -7.38
C PHE A 71 -3.05 4.71 -6.87
N ALA A 72 -4.11 4.65 -7.67
CA ALA A 72 -5.42 5.16 -7.29
C ALA A 72 -5.97 4.46 -6.05
N LYS A 73 -5.85 3.12 -5.99
CA LYS A 73 -6.33 2.31 -4.87
C LYS A 73 -5.60 2.62 -3.57
N VAL A 74 -4.26 2.66 -3.59
CA VAL A 74 -3.49 2.95 -2.36
C VAL A 74 -3.61 4.41 -1.95
N ALA A 75 -3.72 5.36 -2.89
CA ALA A 75 -3.98 6.76 -2.58
C ALA A 75 -5.32 6.93 -1.86
N PHE A 76 -6.41 6.36 -2.40
CA PHE A 76 -7.71 6.38 -1.75
C PHE A 76 -7.66 5.73 -0.35
N THR A 77 -7.04 4.55 -0.25
CA THR A 77 -6.95 3.82 1.01
C THR A 77 -6.16 4.62 2.05
N LYS A 78 -4.98 5.12 1.70
CA LYS A 78 -4.13 5.92 2.60
C LYS A 78 -4.82 7.20 3.08
N MET A 79 -5.43 7.96 2.15
CA MET A 79 -6.03 9.25 2.46
C MET A 79 -7.31 9.15 3.33
N ASN A 80 -7.97 7.99 3.32
CA ASN A 80 -9.19 7.75 4.10
C ASN A 80 -8.98 6.83 5.31
N SER A 81 -7.82 6.19 5.42
CA SER A 81 -7.47 5.35 6.58
C SER A 81 -7.26 6.18 7.84
N LYS A 82 -7.54 5.57 8.98
CA LYS A 82 -7.26 6.14 10.29
C LYS A 82 -6.33 5.19 11.04
N SER A 83 -5.28 5.74 11.59
CA SER A 83 -4.39 5.03 12.51
C SER A 83 -4.93 5.13 13.94
N GLY A 84 -4.50 4.23 14.81
CA GLY A 84 -4.63 4.38 16.26
C GLY A 84 -3.52 5.27 16.85
N ASP A 85 -3.53 5.41 18.16
CA ASP A 85 -2.63 6.32 18.88
C ASP A 85 -1.26 5.67 19.21
N SER A 86 -1.17 4.33 19.15
CA SER A 86 0.08 3.60 19.42
C SER A 86 0.89 3.35 18.15
N GLU A 87 2.21 3.16 18.35
CA GLU A 87 3.10 2.75 17.26
C GLU A 87 2.67 1.42 16.63
N ALA A 88 2.30 0.43 17.45
CA ALA A 88 1.86 -0.87 16.98
C ALA A 88 0.62 -0.76 16.07
N GLU A 89 -0.35 0.08 16.43
CA GLU A 89 -1.53 0.36 15.61
C GLU A 89 -1.16 1.07 14.31
N SER A 90 -0.25 2.03 14.36
CA SER A 90 0.24 2.76 13.17
C SER A 90 0.98 1.84 12.22
N ILE A 91 1.85 0.96 12.73
CA ILE A 91 2.56 -0.05 11.95
C ILE A 91 1.57 -1.04 11.33
N SER A 92 0.63 -1.57 12.12
CA SER A 92 -0.42 -2.46 11.62
C SER A 92 -1.23 -1.80 10.49
N GLN A 93 -1.67 -0.55 10.70
CA GLN A 93 -2.42 0.20 9.68
C GLN A 93 -1.61 0.42 8.40
N PHE A 94 -0.31 0.70 8.51
CA PHE A 94 0.57 0.82 7.36
C PHE A 94 0.58 -0.46 6.50
N PHE A 95 0.74 -1.62 7.14
CA PHE A 95 0.72 -2.91 6.41
C PHE A 95 -0.66 -3.21 5.81
N HIS A 96 -1.76 -2.83 6.45
CA HIS A 96 -3.10 -2.93 5.87
C HIS A 96 -3.26 -2.04 4.62
N ILE A 97 -2.72 -0.82 4.63
CA ILE A 97 -2.75 0.09 3.47
C ILE A 97 -2.01 -0.55 2.29
N LEU A 98 -0.77 -1.01 2.49
CA LEU A 98 0.03 -1.61 1.42
C LEU A 98 -0.49 -2.98 1.00
N GLY A 99 -1.00 -3.79 1.93
CA GLY A 99 -1.65 -5.07 1.61
C GLY A 99 -2.85 -4.93 0.67
N SER A 100 -3.46 -3.74 0.60
CA SER A 100 -4.54 -3.47 -0.35
C SER A 100 -4.09 -3.54 -1.81
N VAL A 101 -2.80 -3.45 -2.10
CA VAL A 101 -2.20 -3.46 -3.44
C VAL A 101 -1.16 -4.57 -3.63
N ASP A 102 -1.17 -5.56 -2.76
CA ASP A 102 -0.32 -6.73 -2.90
C ASP A 102 -0.61 -7.49 -4.20
N GLN A 103 0.45 -7.99 -4.82
CA GLN A 103 0.39 -8.80 -6.02
C GLN A 103 0.55 -10.28 -5.66
N GLN A 104 -0.49 -11.06 -5.90
CA GLN A 104 -0.54 -12.48 -5.58
C GLN A 104 0.06 -13.31 -6.71
N ARG A 105 0.74 -14.40 -6.35
CA ARG A 105 1.28 -15.37 -7.32
C ARG A 105 0.18 -15.92 -8.23
N GLY A 106 0.42 -15.85 -9.54
CA GLY A 106 -0.52 -16.31 -10.54
C GLY A 106 -1.44 -15.22 -11.12
N CYS A 107 -1.51 -14.03 -10.50
CA CYS A 107 -2.43 -12.96 -10.94
C CYS A 107 -1.79 -11.98 -11.93
N CYS A 108 -0.48 -11.96 -12.07
CA CYS A 108 0.24 -11.12 -13.03
C CYS A 108 1.39 -11.93 -13.66
N GLU A 109 1.15 -12.45 -14.86
CA GLU A 109 2.16 -13.20 -15.61
C GLU A 109 3.09 -12.25 -16.35
N VAL A 110 4.40 -12.42 -16.17
CA VAL A 110 5.44 -11.62 -16.83
C VAL A 110 5.94 -12.34 -18.09
N THR A 111 6.23 -13.61 -17.95
CA THR A 111 6.58 -14.53 -19.04
C THR A 111 6.04 -15.90 -18.68
N ASP A 112 6.01 -16.82 -19.65
CA ASP A 112 5.48 -18.17 -19.49
C ASP A 112 5.90 -18.84 -18.17
N GLY A 113 4.94 -19.05 -17.28
CA GLY A 113 5.13 -19.64 -15.96
C GLY A 113 5.84 -18.78 -14.91
N LYS A 114 6.12 -17.49 -15.19
CA LYS A 114 6.70 -16.56 -14.22
C LYS A 114 5.72 -15.44 -13.87
N TYR A 115 5.59 -15.17 -12.58
CA TYR A 115 4.60 -14.24 -12.04
C TYR A 115 5.27 -13.11 -11.27
N GLU A 116 4.73 -11.90 -11.44
CA GLU A 116 5.03 -10.77 -10.56
C GLU A 116 4.31 -10.97 -9.22
N ILE A 117 5.03 -10.79 -8.13
CA ILE A 117 4.50 -10.88 -6.76
C ILE A 117 5.09 -9.77 -5.89
N THR A 118 4.40 -9.41 -4.83
CA THR A 118 4.95 -8.56 -3.77
C THR A 118 5.98 -9.37 -2.97
N LEU A 119 7.26 -9.18 -3.23
CA LEU A 119 8.33 -9.95 -2.57
C LEU A 119 8.42 -9.63 -1.08
N TYR A 120 8.27 -8.37 -0.72
CA TYR A 120 8.23 -7.88 0.66
C TYR A 120 7.52 -6.54 0.74
N THR A 121 7.04 -6.21 1.92
CA THR A 121 6.50 -4.89 2.27
C THR A 121 7.28 -4.37 3.48
N SER A 122 7.68 -3.10 3.45
CA SER A 122 8.46 -2.55 4.55
C SER A 122 8.07 -1.11 4.87
N CYS A 123 8.33 -0.69 6.11
CA CYS A 123 8.26 0.69 6.55
C CYS A 123 9.37 1.02 7.56
N CYS A 124 9.64 2.31 7.70
CA CYS A 124 10.58 2.82 8.69
C CYS A 124 9.84 3.72 9.67
N ASN A 125 10.03 3.50 10.96
CA ASN A 125 9.80 4.52 11.97
C ASN A 125 11.08 5.35 12.06
N ALA A 126 11.09 6.52 11.38
CA ALA A 126 12.27 7.37 11.31
C ALA A 126 12.63 8.03 12.65
N ASP A 127 11.63 8.31 13.50
CA ASP A 127 11.85 8.91 14.81
C ASP A 127 12.57 7.95 15.77
N LYS A 128 12.30 6.64 15.64
CA LYS A 128 12.89 5.60 16.50
C LYS A 128 13.99 4.80 15.81
N GLY A 129 14.27 5.04 14.53
CA GLY A 129 15.27 4.27 13.81
C GLY A 129 14.95 2.78 13.68
N ILE A 130 13.67 2.42 13.52
CA ILE A 130 13.24 1.03 13.42
C ILE A 130 12.73 0.75 12.00
N TYR A 131 13.24 -0.31 11.40
CA TYR A 131 12.80 -0.84 10.12
C TYR A 131 11.89 -2.04 10.34
N TYR A 132 10.68 -2.01 9.80
CA TYR A 132 9.71 -3.10 9.87
C TYR A 132 9.48 -3.70 8.49
N TYR A 133 9.29 -5.03 8.42
CA TYR A 133 8.99 -5.68 7.15
C TYR A 133 8.18 -6.96 7.34
N THR A 134 7.50 -7.35 6.27
CA THR A 134 6.93 -8.68 6.02
C THR A 134 7.46 -9.18 4.68
N THR A 135 7.40 -10.49 4.43
CA THR A 135 7.73 -11.07 3.13
C THR A 135 6.53 -11.80 2.55
N TYR A 136 6.59 -12.15 1.28
CA TYR A 136 5.54 -12.96 0.65
C TYR A 136 5.31 -14.31 1.35
N GLU A 137 6.36 -14.90 1.90
CA GLU A 137 6.33 -16.21 2.54
C GLU A 137 6.15 -16.15 4.05
N ASN A 138 6.20 -14.96 4.65
CA ASN A 138 6.02 -14.75 6.08
C ASN A 138 5.32 -13.42 6.34
N HIS A 139 4.08 -13.50 6.84
CA HIS A 139 3.24 -12.33 7.14
C HIS A 139 3.50 -11.73 8.52
N GLN A 140 4.31 -12.38 9.36
CA GLN A 140 4.67 -11.80 10.65
C GLN A 140 5.51 -10.53 10.44
N ILE A 141 5.09 -9.44 11.06
CA ILE A 141 5.86 -8.19 11.04
C ILE A 141 7.15 -8.41 11.84
N THR A 142 8.27 -8.23 11.18
CA THR A 142 9.61 -8.29 11.77
C THR A 142 10.18 -6.89 11.87
N GLY A 143 10.73 -6.52 13.04
CA GLY A 143 11.37 -5.22 13.29
C GLY A 143 12.87 -5.35 13.48
N VAL A 144 13.63 -4.40 12.94
CA VAL A 144 15.07 -4.23 13.17
C VAL A 144 15.29 -2.82 13.72
N ASP A 145 15.75 -2.74 14.98
CA ASP A 145 16.08 -1.48 15.63
C ASP A 145 17.57 -1.17 15.41
N MET A 146 17.87 -0.07 14.71
CA MET A 146 19.23 0.33 14.40
C MET A 146 20.05 0.65 15.68
N HIS A 147 19.40 1.08 16.77
CA HIS A 147 20.08 1.41 18.02
C HIS A 147 20.56 0.19 18.81
N HIS A 148 20.18 -1.02 18.40
CA HIS A 148 20.75 -2.26 18.90
C HIS A 148 22.01 -2.70 18.13
N CYS A 149 22.47 -1.90 17.18
CA CYS A 149 23.67 -2.13 16.39
C CYS A 149 24.75 -1.14 16.79
N ASP A 150 26.01 -1.52 16.63
CA ASP A 150 27.14 -0.60 16.71
C ASP A 150 27.18 0.22 15.42
N LEU A 151 26.60 1.43 15.43
CA LEU A 151 26.46 2.31 14.27
C LEU A 151 27.80 2.93 13.83
N ASP A 152 28.78 3.00 14.73
CA ASP A 152 30.12 3.55 14.47
C ASP A 152 31.13 2.44 14.13
N GLY A 153 30.71 1.19 14.22
CA GLY A 153 31.53 0.02 13.91
C GLY A 153 31.76 -0.18 12.41
N SER A 154 32.80 -0.91 12.08
CA SER A 154 33.13 -1.30 10.69
C SER A 154 32.45 -2.60 10.24
N GLU A 155 31.84 -3.33 11.16
CA GLU A 155 31.21 -4.62 10.90
C GLU A 155 29.82 -4.46 10.27
N LEU A 156 29.53 -5.30 9.28
CA LEU A 156 28.22 -5.32 8.63
C LEU A 156 27.26 -6.25 9.40
N PHE A 157 26.20 -5.68 9.98
CA PHE A 157 25.13 -6.48 10.58
C PHE A 157 24.26 -7.12 9.50
N ARG A 158 24.02 -8.43 9.62
CA ARG A 158 23.22 -9.22 8.69
C ARG A 158 22.15 -9.97 9.45
N TYR A 159 20.90 -9.77 9.04
CA TYR A 159 19.74 -10.46 9.58
C TYR A 159 19.17 -11.39 8.49
N PRO A 160 19.22 -12.72 8.67
CA PRO A 160 18.64 -13.65 7.71
C PRO A 160 17.11 -13.47 7.71
N LEU A 161 16.52 -13.50 6.52
CA LEU A 161 15.06 -13.51 6.39
C LEU A 161 14.48 -14.77 7.03
N VAL A 162 13.38 -14.62 7.75
CA VAL A 162 12.61 -15.74 8.27
C VAL A 162 11.97 -16.46 7.09
N GLN A 163 12.28 -17.75 6.93
CA GLN A 163 11.75 -18.59 5.87
C GLN A 163 10.44 -19.26 6.32
N GLY A 164 9.44 -19.21 5.46
CA GLY A 164 8.15 -19.83 5.67
C GLY A 164 7.24 -19.12 6.67
N GLU A 165 5.94 -19.42 6.59
CA GLU A 165 4.91 -18.80 7.42
C GLU A 165 4.99 -19.26 8.87
N GLN A 166 4.86 -18.33 9.81
CA GLN A 166 4.84 -18.56 11.24
C GLN A 166 3.39 -18.70 11.71
N ILE A 167 2.92 -19.93 11.83
CA ILE A 167 1.55 -20.22 12.30
C ILE A 167 1.56 -20.40 13.82
N HIS A 168 0.81 -19.56 14.51
CA HIS A 168 0.58 -19.72 15.95
C HIS A 168 -0.61 -20.66 16.19
N TRP A 169 -0.33 -21.85 16.76
CA TRP A 169 -1.34 -22.83 17.09
C TRP A 169 -1.92 -22.54 18.49
N MET A 170 -3.26 -22.54 18.59
CA MET A 170 -3.97 -22.25 19.84
C MET A 170 -4.26 -23.50 20.66
N ASN A 171 -3.91 -24.70 20.20
CA ASN A 171 -4.12 -25.98 20.84
C ASN A 171 -2.85 -26.82 20.92
#